data_b8a2081cb0f093376ef195a01a6718fd
#
_entry.id   b8a2081cb0f093376ef195a01a6718fd
#
_cell.length_a   1.000
_cell.length_b   1.000
_cell.length_c   1.000
_cell.angle_alpha   90.00
_cell.angle_beta   90.00
_cell.angle_gamma   90.00
#
_symmetry.space_group_name_H-M   'P 1'
#
loop_
_entity.id
_entity.type
_entity.pdbx_description
1 polymer ?
#
loop_
_entity_poly.entity_id
_entity_poly.type
_entity_poly.pdbx_seq_one_letter_code
_entity_poly.pdbx_strand_id
1 'polypeptide(L)'
;MFAKYFKYHLILLLLLMAACVFNLMTGAVHIPFKEILAILTDNFTGKHSWEYIVMEYRLPKLIMACVVGMSLSVAGMMMQTLFQNPMAEPYVLGISSGASLGVAICILGGSVLPVALQNYMGSQTAITVFALAGSVSVMLIVLGISRRIQQAATLLIVGLMFSSFTSAFVNVLAYLSTAEELKKFTFWNLGSLGNINWQQISYIVPVLIMGLLIAFSLNKPLNSLLLGEAYARTLGMDVKKTKFLIIVSTCILIAVCTAFVGPIGFIGLAVPHITRILYKTSNHFVLFVANILTGALVLVVCDMICQLPGDQFILPVNAVTSILGAPLVIYLLLKRKGIA
;
A
#
# COMPACT_ATOMS: atom_id res chain seq x y z
N MET A 1 -4.27 29.02 -7.08
CA MET A 1 -4.32 28.04 -5.97
C MET A 1 -3.03 27.20 -5.86
N PHE A 2 -2.55 26.62 -6.96
CA PHE A 2 -1.30 25.83 -6.99
C PHE A 2 -0.06 26.59 -6.51
N ALA A 3 0.09 27.88 -6.87
CA ALA A 3 1.27 28.67 -6.48
C ALA A 3 1.50 28.76 -4.96
N LYS A 4 0.41 28.76 -4.15
CA LYS A 4 0.52 28.79 -2.68
C LYS A 4 1.17 27.52 -2.11
N TYR A 5 0.91 26.36 -2.72
CA TYR A 5 1.38 25.05 -2.23
C TYR A 5 2.63 24.56 -2.97
N PHE A 6 3.05 25.25 -4.03
CA PHE A 6 4.18 24.87 -4.87
C PHE A 6 5.47 24.66 -4.04
N LYS A 7 5.74 25.57 -3.10
CA LYS A 7 6.93 25.45 -2.21
C LYS A 7 6.91 24.14 -1.40
N TYR A 8 5.75 23.76 -0.85
CA TYR A 8 5.62 22.51 -0.07
C TYR A 8 5.80 21.28 -0.96
N HIS A 9 5.22 21.26 -2.15
CA HIS A 9 5.42 20.17 -3.11
C HIS A 9 6.88 20.06 -3.55
N LEU A 10 7.55 21.18 -3.81
CA LEU A 10 8.97 21.22 -4.18
C LEU A 10 9.86 20.68 -3.05
N ILE A 11 9.61 21.10 -1.82
CA ILE A 11 10.36 20.59 -0.64
C ILE A 11 10.17 19.09 -0.50
N LEU A 12 8.93 18.58 -0.61
CA LEU A 12 8.65 17.14 -0.52
C LEU A 12 9.32 16.37 -1.66
N LEU A 13 9.31 16.92 -2.88
CA LEU A 13 10.00 16.32 -4.03
C LEU A 13 11.51 16.23 -3.80
N LEU A 14 12.13 17.30 -3.32
CA LEU A 14 13.57 17.32 -3.01
C LEU A 14 13.91 16.34 -1.88
N LEU A 15 13.08 16.25 -0.85
CA LEU A 15 13.24 15.27 0.23
C LEU A 15 13.08 13.84 -0.28
N LEU A 16 12.12 13.58 -1.17
CA LEU A 16 11.93 12.28 -1.79
C LEU A 16 13.16 11.91 -2.64
N MET A 17 13.65 12.81 -3.47
CA MET A 17 14.87 12.58 -4.28
C MET A 17 16.08 12.28 -3.40
N ALA A 18 16.28 13.05 -2.33
CA ALA A 18 17.34 12.79 -1.37
C ALA A 18 17.17 11.41 -0.71
N ALA A 19 15.95 11.07 -0.26
CA ALA A 19 15.68 9.77 0.34
C ALA A 19 15.91 8.60 -0.64
N CYS A 20 15.54 8.75 -1.92
CA CYS A 20 15.82 7.76 -2.96
C CYS A 20 17.32 7.54 -3.14
N VAL A 21 18.11 8.60 -3.19
CA VAL A 21 19.57 8.50 -3.29
C VAL A 21 20.15 7.79 -2.06
N PHE A 22 19.73 8.19 -0.86
CA PHE A 22 20.17 7.54 0.37
C PHE A 22 19.76 6.07 0.43
N ASN A 23 18.56 5.72 -0.01
CA ASN A 23 18.08 4.34 -0.06
C ASN A 23 18.96 3.48 -0.98
N LEU A 24 19.38 4.01 -2.14
CA LEU A 24 20.30 3.31 -3.04
C LEU A 24 21.71 3.15 -2.46
N MET A 25 22.15 4.03 -1.56
CA MET A 25 23.44 3.92 -0.89
C MET A 25 23.42 2.92 0.27
N THR A 26 22.28 2.78 0.96
CA THR A 26 22.12 1.93 2.14
C THR A 26 21.88 0.46 1.77
N GLY A 27 22.27 -0.43 2.66
CA GLY A 27 22.09 -1.89 2.53
C GLY A 27 23.32 -2.64 3.04
N ALA A 28 23.27 -3.97 3.04
CA ALA A 28 24.36 -4.84 3.50
C ALA A 28 25.73 -4.52 2.88
N VAL A 29 25.74 -4.07 1.63
CA VAL A 29 26.94 -3.60 0.93
C VAL A 29 26.86 -2.08 0.80
N HIS A 30 27.80 -1.34 1.42
CA HIS A 30 27.86 0.11 1.25
C HIS A 30 28.45 0.45 -0.13
N ILE A 31 27.65 1.12 -0.99
CA ILE A 31 28.08 1.57 -2.32
C ILE A 31 28.13 3.09 -2.32
N PRO A 32 29.29 3.71 -2.60
CA PRO A 32 29.45 5.15 -2.62
C PRO A 32 28.56 5.82 -3.66
N PHE A 33 28.10 7.03 -3.38
CA PHE A 33 27.23 7.80 -4.28
C PHE A 33 27.80 7.94 -5.69
N LYS A 34 29.12 8.19 -5.80
CA LYS A 34 29.80 8.33 -7.11
C LYS A 34 29.64 7.08 -7.96
N GLU A 35 29.75 5.89 -7.36
CA GLU A 35 29.60 4.62 -8.07
C GLU A 35 28.14 4.37 -8.48
N ILE A 36 27.16 4.72 -7.62
CA ILE A 36 25.76 4.64 -7.97
C ILE A 36 25.44 5.54 -9.18
N LEU A 37 25.95 6.76 -9.19
CA LEU A 37 25.76 7.67 -10.31
C LEU A 37 26.39 7.12 -11.59
N ALA A 38 27.59 6.55 -11.50
CA ALA A 38 28.27 5.92 -12.64
C ALA A 38 27.47 4.72 -13.18
N ILE A 39 26.88 3.88 -12.30
CA ILE A 39 26.02 2.77 -12.69
C ILE A 39 24.77 3.28 -13.43
N LEU A 40 24.09 4.29 -12.87
CA LEU A 40 22.86 4.83 -13.47
C LEU A 40 23.10 5.59 -14.79
N THR A 41 24.34 6.05 -15.06
CA THR A 41 24.71 6.75 -16.29
C THR A 41 25.46 5.87 -17.29
N ASP A 42 25.50 4.55 -17.05
CA ASP A 42 26.17 3.56 -17.92
C ASP A 42 27.68 3.82 -18.12
N ASN A 43 28.31 4.50 -17.16
CA ASN A 43 29.75 4.83 -17.19
C ASN A 43 30.53 4.08 -16.10
N PHE A 44 30.00 2.97 -15.64
CA PHE A 44 30.59 2.23 -14.53
C PHE A 44 31.71 1.31 -14.98
N THR A 45 32.88 1.44 -14.34
CA THR A 45 34.07 0.62 -14.62
C THR A 45 34.54 -0.17 -13.40
N GLY A 46 33.71 -0.20 -12.34
CA GLY A 46 34.04 -0.81 -11.07
C GLY A 46 33.67 -2.30 -10.96
N LYS A 47 33.33 -2.72 -9.73
CA LYS A 47 32.99 -4.13 -9.45
C LYS A 47 31.63 -4.50 -10.03
N HIS A 48 31.56 -5.44 -10.93
CA HIS A 48 30.33 -5.96 -11.57
C HIS A 48 29.24 -6.37 -10.56
N SER A 49 29.65 -6.83 -9.37
CA SER A 49 28.73 -7.14 -8.27
C SER A 49 27.94 -5.92 -7.76
N TRP A 50 28.52 -4.71 -7.78
CA TRP A 50 27.83 -3.50 -7.37
C TRP A 50 26.76 -3.07 -8.37
N GLU A 51 27.08 -3.16 -9.65
CA GLU A 51 26.13 -2.92 -10.74
C GLU A 51 24.92 -3.87 -10.61
N TYR A 52 25.17 -5.17 -10.43
CA TYR A 52 24.12 -6.16 -10.24
C TYR A 52 23.26 -5.87 -9.01
N ILE A 53 23.86 -5.52 -7.86
CA ILE A 53 23.13 -5.17 -6.64
C ILE A 53 22.24 -3.95 -6.85
N VAL A 54 22.75 -2.90 -7.51
CA VAL A 54 21.98 -1.67 -7.73
C VAL A 54 20.87 -1.90 -8.74
N MET A 55 21.16 -2.50 -9.88
CA MET A 55 20.21 -2.63 -10.99
C MET A 55 19.17 -3.73 -10.75
N GLU A 56 19.54 -4.88 -10.18
CA GLU A 56 18.63 -6.03 -10.05
C GLU A 56 17.93 -6.12 -8.68
N TYR A 57 18.45 -5.46 -7.65
CA TYR A 57 17.83 -5.51 -6.32
C TYR A 57 17.38 -4.15 -5.80
N ARG A 58 18.27 -3.15 -5.75
CA ARG A 58 17.96 -1.87 -5.09
C ARG A 58 17.00 -1.01 -5.90
N LEU A 59 17.22 -0.90 -7.19
CA LEU A 59 16.40 -0.05 -8.05
C LEU A 59 14.96 -0.59 -8.19
N PRO A 60 14.72 -1.90 -8.45
CA PRO A 60 13.38 -2.48 -8.42
C PRO A 60 12.68 -2.28 -7.08
N LYS A 61 13.38 -2.53 -5.97
CA LYS A 61 12.88 -2.34 -4.62
C LYS A 61 12.48 -0.89 -4.33
N LEU A 62 13.33 0.07 -4.71
CA LEU A 62 13.07 1.50 -4.56
C LEU A 62 11.85 1.96 -5.37
N ILE A 63 11.74 1.53 -6.63
CA ILE A 63 10.58 1.83 -7.48
C ILE A 63 9.31 1.32 -6.82
N MET A 64 9.33 0.09 -6.31
CA MET A 64 8.18 -0.48 -5.62
C MET A 64 7.86 0.25 -4.32
N ALA A 65 8.86 0.63 -3.52
CA ALA A 65 8.63 1.44 -2.33
C ALA A 65 7.92 2.76 -2.69
N CYS A 66 8.37 3.46 -3.72
CA CYS A 66 7.70 4.68 -4.18
C CYS A 66 6.25 4.43 -4.60
N VAL A 67 6.01 3.49 -5.52
CA VAL A 67 4.69 3.28 -6.13
C VAL A 67 3.69 2.71 -5.13
N VAL A 68 4.11 1.81 -4.24
CA VAL A 68 3.27 1.27 -3.15
C VAL A 68 2.92 2.36 -2.14
N GLY A 69 3.89 3.18 -1.73
CA GLY A 69 3.66 4.30 -0.83
C GLY A 69 2.66 5.32 -1.40
N MET A 70 2.80 5.68 -2.68
CA MET A 70 1.84 6.50 -3.42
C MET A 70 0.44 5.87 -3.41
N SER A 71 0.36 4.60 -3.75
CA SER A 71 -0.90 3.88 -3.91
C SER A 71 -1.68 3.76 -2.60
N LEU A 72 -1.02 3.32 -1.54
CA LEU A 72 -1.66 3.14 -0.23
C LEU A 72 -2.10 4.48 0.38
N SER A 73 -1.31 5.55 0.22
CA SER A 73 -1.66 6.87 0.75
C SER A 73 -2.85 7.49 0.01
N VAL A 74 -2.91 7.37 -1.32
CA VAL A 74 -4.05 7.86 -2.11
C VAL A 74 -5.31 7.03 -1.83
N ALA A 75 -5.19 5.69 -1.73
CA ALA A 75 -6.28 4.81 -1.33
C ALA A 75 -6.84 5.22 0.04
N GLY A 76 -5.96 5.50 1.01
CA GLY A 76 -6.33 5.99 2.33
C GLY A 76 -7.09 7.32 2.30
N MET A 77 -6.59 8.29 1.54
CA MET A 77 -7.26 9.58 1.36
C MET A 77 -8.70 9.41 0.83
N MET A 78 -8.88 8.55 -0.16
CA MET A 78 -10.20 8.26 -0.73
C MET A 78 -11.13 7.60 0.30
N MET A 79 -10.63 6.61 1.06
CA MET A 79 -11.42 5.91 2.07
C MET A 79 -11.82 6.84 3.22
N GLN A 80 -10.91 7.67 3.72
CA GLN A 80 -11.22 8.66 4.75
C GLN A 80 -12.32 9.62 4.31
N THR A 81 -12.34 10.01 3.03
CA THR A 81 -13.38 10.88 2.48
C THR A 81 -14.69 10.13 2.26
N LEU A 82 -14.65 8.91 1.71
CA LEU A 82 -15.84 8.09 1.47
C LEU A 82 -16.61 7.78 2.77
N PHE A 83 -15.87 7.41 3.83
CA PHE A 83 -16.47 7.08 5.13
C PHE A 83 -16.66 8.30 6.03
N GLN A 84 -16.26 9.50 5.59
CA GLN A 84 -16.26 10.72 6.41
C GLN A 84 -15.60 10.47 7.79
N ASN A 85 -14.59 9.63 7.81
CA ASN A 85 -13.88 9.19 9.00
C ASN A 85 -12.37 9.28 8.76
N PRO A 86 -11.65 10.17 9.47
CA PRO A 86 -10.20 10.32 9.31
C PRO A 86 -9.41 9.09 9.75
N MET A 87 -10.05 8.15 10.43
CA MET A 87 -9.48 6.87 10.88
C MET A 87 -9.77 5.70 9.93
N ALA A 88 -10.47 5.95 8.83
CA ALA A 88 -10.73 4.91 7.85
C ALA A 88 -9.44 4.52 7.13
N GLU A 89 -9.03 3.29 7.32
CA GLU A 89 -7.89 2.69 6.63
C GLU A 89 -8.36 1.97 5.36
N PRO A 90 -7.56 1.94 4.28
CA PRO A 90 -7.95 1.26 3.04
C PRO A 90 -8.27 -0.22 3.23
N TYR A 91 -7.63 -0.88 4.19
CA TYR A 91 -7.82 -2.31 4.49
C TYR A 91 -9.17 -2.67 5.12
N VAL A 92 -9.91 -1.69 5.63
CA VAL A 92 -11.23 -1.91 6.27
C VAL A 92 -12.25 -2.58 5.34
N LEU A 93 -12.07 -2.48 4.02
CA LEU A 93 -12.91 -3.19 3.04
C LEU A 93 -12.67 -4.72 3.00
N GLY A 94 -11.72 -5.25 3.77
CA GLY A 94 -11.43 -6.68 3.82
C GLY A 94 -10.60 -7.23 2.65
N ILE A 95 -10.12 -6.37 1.74
CA ILE A 95 -9.39 -6.78 0.54
C ILE A 95 -8.06 -7.45 0.90
N SER A 96 -7.34 -6.89 1.87
CA SER A 96 -6.10 -7.49 2.38
C SER A 96 -6.34 -8.82 3.08
N SER A 97 -7.47 -8.95 3.80
CA SER A 97 -7.87 -10.22 4.43
C SER A 97 -8.20 -11.28 3.38
N GLY A 98 -8.78 -10.87 2.24
CA GLY A 98 -8.98 -11.75 1.08
C GLY A 98 -7.66 -12.23 0.49
N ALA A 99 -6.67 -11.33 0.33
CA ALA A 99 -5.31 -11.71 -0.08
C ALA A 99 -4.70 -12.72 0.89
N SER A 100 -4.77 -12.45 2.20
CA SER A 100 -4.29 -13.34 3.24
C SER A 100 -4.95 -14.72 3.19
N LEU A 101 -6.26 -14.79 2.97
CA LEU A 101 -6.97 -16.05 2.80
C LEU A 101 -6.49 -16.81 1.56
N GLY A 102 -6.34 -16.12 0.42
CA GLY A 102 -5.80 -16.74 -0.79
C GLY A 102 -4.42 -17.33 -0.57
N VAL A 103 -3.52 -16.58 0.06
CA VAL A 103 -2.16 -17.06 0.39
C VAL A 103 -2.19 -18.18 1.44
N ALA A 104 -3.07 -18.11 2.43
CA ALA A 104 -3.24 -19.18 3.39
C ALA A 104 -3.68 -20.48 2.71
N ILE A 105 -4.63 -20.42 1.78
CA ILE A 105 -5.03 -21.59 0.98
C ILE A 105 -3.85 -22.13 0.18
N CYS A 106 -3.04 -21.25 -0.42
CA CYS A 106 -1.87 -21.64 -1.22
C CYS A 106 -0.77 -22.29 -0.37
N ILE A 107 -0.41 -21.70 0.76
CA ILE A 107 0.73 -22.15 1.59
C ILE A 107 0.28 -23.20 2.61
N LEU A 108 -0.75 -22.90 3.42
CA LEU A 108 -1.19 -23.72 4.54
C LEU A 108 -2.12 -24.87 4.11
N GLY A 109 -2.78 -24.73 2.96
CA GLY A 109 -3.63 -25.76 2.37
C GLY A 109 -2.86 -26.82 1.60
N GLY A 110 -1.55 -26.66 1.44
CA GLY A 110 -0.69 -27.57 0.68
C GLY A 110 -0.71 -29.01 1.19
N SER A 111 -0.77 -29.19 2.50
CA SER A 111 -0.82 -30.51 3.15
C SER A 111 -2.08 -31.33 2.84
N VAL A 112 -3.17 -30.68 2.42
CA VAL A 112 -4.47 -31.31 2.10
C VAL A 112 -4.57 -31.65 0.61
N LEU A 113 -3.65 -31.17 -0.23
CA LEU A 113 -3.69 -31.27 -1.68
C LEU A 113 -2.80 -32.43 -2.21
N PRO A 114 -3.13 -32.99 -3.40
CA PRO A 114 -2.29 -33.99 -4.06
C PRO A 114 -0.84 -33.51 -4.25
N VAL A 115 0.13 -34.39 -4.07
CA VAL A 115 1.58 -34.09 -4.15
C VAL A 115 2.00 -33.37 -5.43
N ALA A 116 1.34 -33.67 -6.55
CA ALA A 116 1.58 -33.01 -7.84
C ALA A 116 1.29 -31.49 -7.82
N LEU A 117 0.35 -31.04 -7.00
CA LEU A 117 0.00 -29.61 -6.82
C LEU A 117 0.87 -28.94 -5.73
N GLN A 118 1.36 -29.70 -4.77
CA GLN A 118 2.19 -29.14 -3.68
C GLN A 118 3.46 -28.43 -4.17
N ASN A 119 4.13 -29.00 -5.20
CA ASN A 119 5.33 -28.42 -5.79
C ASN A 119 5.07 -27.08 -6.50
N TYR A 120 3.87 -26.89 -7.04
CA TYR A 120 3.46 -25.64 -7.68
C TYR A 120 3.06 -24.57 -6.67
N MET A 121 2.36 -24.97 -5.59
CA MET A 121 1.80 -24.06 -4.60
C MET A 121 2.84 -23.35 -3.72
N GLY A 122 4.05 -23.89 -3.59
CA GLY A 122 5.15 -23.23 -2.86
C GLY A 122 5.88 -22.13 -3.64
N SER A 123 5.55 -21.92 -4.92
CA SER A 123 6.23 -20.93 -5.76
C SER A 123 5.77 -19.51 -5.47
N GLN A 124 6.67 -18.53 -5.60
CA GLN A 124 6.35 -17.10 -5.45
C GLN A 124 5.21 -16.66 -6.39
N THR A 125 5.17 -17.21 -7.60
CA THR A 125 4.13 -16.92 -8.59
C THR A 125 2.75 -17.43 -8.13
N ALA A 126 2.67 -18.66 -7.59
CA ALA A 126 1.43 -19.19 -7.06
C ALA A 126 0.91 -18.35 -5.89
N ILE A 127 1.78 -17.99 -4.94
CA ILE A 127 1.44 -17.11 -3.80
C ILE A 127 0.82 -15.81 -4.31
N THR A 128 1.43 -15.16 -5.30
CA THR A 128 0.93 -13.91 -5.88
C THR A 128 -0.42 -14.09 -6.58
N VAL A 129 -0.59 -15.16 -7.36
CA VAL A 129 -1.86 -15.45 -8.05
C VAL A 129 -2.99 -15.70 -7.06
N PHE A 130 -2.73 -16.49 -6.01
CA PHE A 130 -3.72 -16.77 -4.96
C PHE A 130 -4.05 -15.51 -4.14
N ALA A 131 -3.06 -14.67 -3.84
CA ALA A 131 -3.28 -13.38 -3.19
C ALA A 131 -4.17 -12.45 -4.03
N LEU A 132 -3.88 -12.33 -5.34
CA LEU A 132 -4.71 -11.56 -6.27
C LEU A 132 -6.12 -12.13 -6.37
N ALA A 133 -6.26 -13.45 -6.53
CA ALA A 133 -7.56 -14.12 -6.62
C ALA A 133 -8.40 -13.88 -5.35
N GLY A 134 -7.80 -14.00 -4.17
CA GLY A 134 -8.43 -13.69 -2.88
C GLY A 134 -8.86 -12.23 -2.77
N SER A 135 -7.98 -11.29 -3.11
CA SER A 135 -8.30 -9.86 -3.12
C SER A 135 -9.43 -9.51 -4.10
N VAL A 136 -9.37 -10.04 -5.31
CA VAL A 136 -10.39 -9.81 -6.36
C VAL A 136 -11.74 -10.41 -5.94
N SER A 137 -11.75 -11.59 -5.33
CA SER A 137 -12.99 -12.21 -4.83
C SER A 137 -13.67 -11.31 -3.80
N VAL A 138 -12.93 -10.80 -2.82
CA VAL A 138 -13.46 -9.85 -1.83
C VAL A 138 -13.90 -8.55 -2.48
N MET A 139 -13.11 -8.02 -3.41
CA MET A 139 -13.48 -6.84 -4.18
C MET A 139 -14.84 -7.00 -4.87
N LEU A 140 -15.06 -8.14 -5.57
CA LEU A 140 -16.32 -8.42 -6.26
C LEU A 140 -17.50 -8.52 -5.29
N ILE A 141 -17.31 -9.14 -4.12
CA ILE A 141 -18.30 -9.21 -3.06
C ILE A 141 -18.65 -7.80 -2.54
N VAL A 142 -17.63 -7.00 -2.19
CA VAL A 142 -17.81 -5.62 -1.69
C VAL A 142 -18.50 -4.74 -2.75
N LEU A 143 -18.10 -4.84 -4.01
CA LEU A 143 -18.73 -4.10 -5.11
C LEU A 143 -20.19 -4.54 -5.33
N GLY A 144 -20.48 -5.84 -5.24
CA GLY A 144 -21.85 -6.36 -5.32
C GLY A 144 -22.74 -5.83 -4.19
N ILE A 145 -22.22 -5.81 -2.96
CA ILE A 145 -22.91 -5.29 -1.78
C ILE A 145 -23.08 -3.77 -1.86
N SER A 146 -22.04 -3.04 -2.31
CA SER A 146 -22.08 -1.56 -2.42
C SER A 146 -23.15 -1.04 -3.38
N ARG A 147 -23.56 -1.85 -4.36
CA ARG A 147 -24.69 -1.51 -5.27
C ARG A 147 -26.03 -1.50 -4.55
N ARG A 148 -26.21 -2.34 -3.52
CA ARG A 148 -27.45 -2.48 -2.75
C ARG A 148 -27.45 -1.59 -1.50
N ILE A 149 -26.31 -1.45 -0.83
CA ILE A 149 -26.16 -0.68 0.40
C ILE A 149 -25.59 0.69 0.08
N GLN A 150 -26.36 1.73 0.37
CA GLN A 150 -25.97 3.12 0.11
C GLN A 150 -25.20 3.77 1.26
N GLN A 151 -25.36 3.24 2.49
CA GLN A 151 -24.72 3.79 3.68
C GLN A 151 -23.25 3.34 3.77
N ALA A 152 -22.33 4.29 3.79
CA ALA A 152 -20.90 4.02 3.88
C ALA A 152 -20.53 3.24 5.17
N ALA A 153 -21.16 3.59 6.32
CA ALA A 153 -20.94 2.90 7.59
C ALA A 153 -21.27 1.41 7.52
N THR A 154 -22.33 1.02 6.82
CA THR A 154 -22.69 -0.39 6.65
C THR A 154 -21.65 -1.15 5.81
N LEU A 155 -21.09 -0.53 4.77
CA LEU A 155 -19.99 -1.13 3.98
C LEU A 155 -18.75 -1.37 4.85
N LEU A 156 -18.45 -0.47 5.76
CA LEU A 156 -17.35 -0.63 6.71
C LEU A 156 -17.57 -1.83 7.64
N ILE A 157 -18.78 -1.99 8.17
CA ILE A 157 -19.15 -3.14 9.03
C ILE A 157 -19.03 -4.44 8.22
N VAL A 158 -19.52 -4.48 6.99
CA VAL A 158 -19.40 -5.66 6.12
C VAL A 158 -17.93 -6.04 5.89
N GLY A 159 -17.06 -5.06 5.62
CA GLY A 159 -15.63 -5.29 5.46
C GLY A 159 -14.97 -5.86 6.72
N LEU A 160 -15.31 -5.33 7.90
CA LEU A 160 -14.82 -5.84 9.19
C LEU A 160 -15.32 -7.27 9.47
N MET A 161 -16.60 -7.56 9.21
CA MET A 161 -17.14 -8.91 9.38
C MET A 161 -16.49 -9.91 8.42
N PHE A 162 -16.24 -9.50 7.18
CA PHE A 162 -15.52 -10.31 6.22
C PHE A 162 -14.07 -10.58 6.66
N SER A 163 -13.39 -9.56 7.18
CA SER A 163 -12.05 -9.72 7.74
C SER A 163 -12.02 -10.71 8.92
N SER A 164 -13.00 -10.65 9.81
CA SER A 164 -13.12 -11.58 10.93
C SER A 164 -13.38 -13.01 10.45
N PHE A 165 -14.26 -13.18 9.46
CA PHE A 165 -14.55 -14.48 8.85
C PHE A 165 -13.33 -15.09 8.19
N THR A 166 -12.61 -14.33 7.35
CA THR A 166 -11.37 -14.79 6.69
C THR A 166 -10.28 -15.11 7.69
N SER A 167 -10.13 -14.32 8.75
CA SER A 167 -9.17 -14.58 9.83
C SER A 167 -9.46 -15.90 10.55
N ALA A 168 -10.72 -16.21 10.81
CA ALA A 168 -11.11 -17.49 11.42
C ALA A 168 -10.72 -18.68 10.51
N PHE A 169 -10.95 -18.56 9.19
CA PHE A 169 -10.53 -19.59 8.22
C PHE A 169 -9.01 -19.76 8.18
N VAL A 170 -8.27 -18.66 8.14
CA VAL A 170 -6.79 -18.68 8.18
C VAL A 170 -6.30 -19.37 9.44
N ASN A 171 -6.90 -19.10 10.60
CA ASN A 171 -6.53 -19.75 11.87
C ASN A 171 -6.76 -21.27 11.84
N VAL A 172 -7.85 -21.74 11.22
CA VAL A 172 -8.10 -23.18 11.06
C VAL A 172 -7.03 -23.81 10.15
N LEU A 173 -6.71 -23.18 9.01
CA LEU A 173 -5.65 -23.68 8.14
C LEU A 173 -4.29 -23.68 8.83
N ALA A 174 -3.98 -22.63 9.59
CA ALA A 174 -2.75 -22.53 10.37
C ALA A 174 -2.62 -23.64 11.44
N TYR A 175 -3.72 -23.99 12.09
CA TYR A 175 -3.76 -25.09 13.08
C TYR A 175 -3.48 -26.46 12.44
N LEU A 176 -3.91 -26.67 11.20
CA LEU A 176 -3.73 -27.93 10.47
C LEU A 176 -2.40 -28.00 9.70
N SER A 177 -1.65 -26.91 9.61
CA SER A 177 -0.44 -26.80 8.79
C SER A 177 0.82 -27.25 9.55
N THR A 178 1.90 -27.48 8.79
CA THR A 178 3.22 -27.74 9.33
C THR A 178 3.91 -26.46 9.83
N ALA A 179 4.90 -26.59 10.72
CA ALA A 179 5.68 -25.44 11.20
C ALA A 179 6.39 -24.67 10.08
N GLU A 180 6.81 -25.36 9.02
CA GLU A 180 7.47 -24.73 7.88
C GLU A 180 6.50 -23.89 7.02
N GLU A 181 5.32 -24.41 6.76
CA GLU A 181 4.25 -23.71 6.05
C GLU A 181 3.79 -22.47 6.83
N LEU A 182 3.61 -22.63 8.16
CA LEU A 182 3.25 -21.52 9.04
C LEU A 182 4.33 -20.44 9.03
N LYS A 183 5.61 -20.82 9.06
CA LYS A 183 6.74 -19.89 8.95
C LYS A 183 6.69 -19.11 7.62
N LYS A 184 6.50 -19.79 6.48
CA LYS A 184 6.39 -19.15 5.15
C LYS A 184 5.23 -18.15 5.09
N PHE A 185 4.06 -18.55 5.58
CA PHE A 185 2.88 -17.69 5.65
C PHE A 185 3.12 -16.45 6.54
N THR A 186 3.75 -16.64 7.70
CA THR A 186 4.08 -15.55 8.62
C THR A 186 5.03 -14.54 7.97
N PHE A 187 6.08 -15.00 7.28
CA PHE A 187 6.99 -14.12 6.55
C PHE A 187 6.28 -13.33 5.44
N TRP A 188 5.38 -13.96 4.69
CA TRP A 188 4.58 -13.25 3.70
C TRP A 188 3.70 -12.16 4.35
N ASN A 189 3.07 -12.47 5.47
CA ASN A 189 2.19 -11.54 6.20
C ASN A 189 2.94 -10.35 6.83
N LEU A 190 4.25 -10.47 7.03
CA LEU A 190 5.09 -9.39 7.50
C LEU A 190 5.41 -8.35 6.41
N GLY A 191 5.16 -8.67 5.16
CA GLY A 191 5.43 -7.79 4.01
C GLY A 191 6.91 -7.66 3.66
N SER A 192 7.21 -7.61 2.37
CA SER A 192 8.57 -7.43 1.85
C SER A 192 8.55 -6.71 0.52
N LEU A 193 9.45 -5.74 0.36
CA LEU A 193 9.71 -5.04 -0.91
C LEU A 193 10.83 -5.69 -1.74
N GLY A 194 11.60 -6.63 -1.13
CA GLY A 194 12.83 -7.14 -1.71
C GLY A 194 12.68 -8.28 -2.73
N ASN A 195 11.49 -8.85 -2.91
CA ASN A 195 11.26 -10.03 -3.75
C ASN A 195 10.69 -9.67 -5.14
N ILE A 196 10.98 -8.49 -5.66
CA ILE A 196 10.40 -7.96 -6.90
C ILE A 196 11.48 -7.82 -7.96
N ASN A 197 11.20 -8.34 -9.15
CA ASN A 197 12.06 -8.25 -10.33
C ASN A 197 11.48 -7.29 -11.38
N TRP A 198 12.28 -6.96 -12.41
CA TRP A 198 11.90 -6.05 -13.48
C TRP A 198 10.67 -6.52 -14.28
N GLN A 199 10.55 -7.83 -14.49
CA GLN A 199 9.40 -8.40 -15.19
C GLN A 199 8.10 -8.13 -14.40
N GLN A 200 8.14 -8.23 -13.07
CA GLN A 200 6.99 -7.92 -12.24
C GLN A 200 6.67 -6.43 -12.25
N ILE A 201 7.68 -5.56 -12.18
CA ILE A 201 7.50 -4.10 -12.27
C ILE A 201 6.77 -3.71 -13.56
N SER A 202 7.11 -4.35 -14.68
CA SER A 202 6.54 -4.01 -16.00
C SER A 202 5.02 -4.15 -16.10
N TYR A 203 4.40 -4.98 -15.26
CA TYR A 203 2.93 -5.09 -15.19
C TYR A 203 2.30 -4.53 -13.90
N ILE A 204 3.01 -4.51 -12.79
CA ILE A 204 2.52 -3.93 -11.52
C ILE A 204 2.35 -2.42 -11.66
N VAL A 205 3.41 -1.74 -12.10
CA VAL A 205 3.44 -0.26 -12.17
C VAL A 205 2.34 0.30 -13.07
N PRO A 206 2.12 -0.20 -14.31
CA PRO A 206 1.00 0.27 -15.13
C PRO A 206 -0.37 0.08 -14.48
N VAL A 207 -0.62 -1.04 -13.79
CA VAL A 207 -1.90 -1.28 -13.11
C VAL A 207 -2.08 -0.31 -11.94
N LEU A 208 -1.05 -0.05 -11.14
CA LEU A 208 -1.10 0.93 -10.06
C LEU A 208 -1.27 2.36 -10.60
N ILE A 209 -0.59 2.72 -11.68
CA ILE A 209 -0.78 4.02 -12.35
C ILE A 209 -2.23 4.15 -12.83
N MET A 210 -2.82 3.12 -13.42
CA MET A 210 -4.24 3.14 -13.82
C MET A 210 -5.15 3.39 -12.61
N GLY A 211 -4.92 2.72 -11.48
CA GLY A 211 -5.64 2.98 -10.23
C GLY A 211 -5.49 4.43 -9.75
N LEU A 212 -4.27 4.98 -9.81
CA LEU A 212 -3.99 6.38 -9.45
C LEU A 212 -4.65 7.38 -10.42
N LEU A 213 -4.70 7.08 -11.73
CA LEU A 213 -5.40 7.93 -12.72
C LEU A 213 -6.91 7.95 -12.47
N ILE A 214 -7.52 6.80 -12.12
CA ILE A 214 -8.92 6.77 -11.69
C ILE A 214 -9.11 7.64 -10.44
N ALA A 215 -8.24 7.49 -9.43
CA ALA A 215 -8.27 8.31 -8.22
C ALA A 215 -8.13 9.82 -8.52
N PHE A 216 -7.25 10.19 -9.45
CA PHE A 216 -7.06 11.58 -9.88
C PHE A 216 -8.34 12.16 -10.50
N SER A 217 -9.04 11.38 -11.32
CA SER A 217 -10.32 11.81 -11.94
C SER A 217 -11.41 12.08 -10.89
N LEU A 218 -11.30 11.48 -9.71
CA LEU A 218 -12.26 11.60 -8.62
C LEU A 218 -12.01 12.82 -7.69
N ASN A 219 -10.99 13.64 -7.91
CA ASN A 219 -10.68 14.77 -7.04
C ASN A 219 -11.84 15.77 -6.90
N LYS A 220 -12.56 16.10 -7.99
CA LYS A 220 -13.75 16.97 -7.94
C LYS A 220 -14.90 16.31 -7.17
N PRO A 221 -15.33 15.09 -7.51
CA PRO A 221 -16.32 14.35 -6.74
C PRO A 221 -15.98 14.22 -5.24
N LEU A 222 -14.72 13.93 -4.89
CA LEU A 222 -14.29 13.83 -3.50
C LEU A 222 -14.42 15.17 -2.75
N ASN A 223 -14.13 16.31 -3.40
CA ASN A 223 -14.37 17.62 -2.79
C ASN A 223 -15.86 17.85 -2.50
N SER A 224 -16.76 17.42 -3.39
CA SER A 224 -18.20 17.54 -3.19
C SER A 224 -18.69 16.63 -2.04
N LEU A 225 -18.12 15.43 -1.90
CA LEU A 225 -18.46 14.50 -0.82
C LEU A 225 -18.07 15.03 0.58
N LEU A 226 -17.09 15.91 0.70
CA LEU A 226 -16.75 16.56 1.98
C LEU A 226 -17.92 17.35 2.57
N LEU A 227 -18.81 17.88 1.73
CA LEU A 227 -19.99 18.66 2.13
C LEU A 227 -21.19 17.75 2.45
N GLY A 228 -21.03 16.44 2.34
CA GLY A 228 -22.07 15.45 2.54
C GLY A 228 -22.75 15.00 1.26
N GLU A 229 -23.30 13.78 1.30
CA GLU A 229 -23.91 13.15 0.10
C GLU A 229 -25.15 13.87 -0.40
N ALA A 230 -25.97 14.41 0.50
CA ALA A 230 -27.17 15.17 0.14
C ALA A 230 -26.79 16.42 -0.68
N TYR A 231 -25.81 17.18 -0.20
CA TYR A 231 -25.31 18.37 -0.88
C TYR A 231 -24.61 18.02 -2.21
N ALA A 232 -23.83 16.95 -2.26
CA ALA A 232 -23.21 16.50 -3.49
C ALA A 232 -24.23 16.15 -4.59
N ARG A 233 -25.39 15.58 -4.21
CA ARG A 233 -26.50 15.30 -5.15
C ARG A 233 -27.13 16.59 -5.69
N THR A 234 -27.29 17.63 -4.87
CA THR A 234 -27.85 18.94 -5.34
C THR A 234 -26.93 19.63 -6.34
N LEU A 235 -25.61 19.33 -6.28
CA LEU A 235 -24.63 19.78 -7.28
C LEU A 235 -24.63 18.95 -8.56
N GLY A 236 -25.57 18.02 -8.75
CA GLY A 236 -25.69 17.16 -9.93
C GLY A 236 -24.73 15.96 -9.95
N MET A 237 -24.09 15.64 -8.83
CA MET A 237 -23.15 14.51 -8.78
C MET A 237 -23.91 13.17 -8.66
N ASP A 238 -23.54 12.20 -9.50
CA ASP A 238 -23.97 10.81 -9.32
C ASP A 238 -23.15 10.17 -8.19
N VAL A 239 -23.72 10.22 -6.99
CA VAL A 239 -23.08 9.68 -5.76
C VAL A 239 -22.85 8.17 -5.87
N LYS A 240 -23.75 7.40 -6.50
CA LYS A 240 -23.62 5.95 -6.65
C LYS A 240 -22.41 5.59 -7.53
N LYS A 241 -22.32 6.23 -8.70
CA LYS A 241 -21.22 6.06 -9.63
C LYS A 241 -19.89 6.48 -9.00
N THR A 242 -19.88 7.60 -8.29
CA THR A 242 -18.68 8.11 -7.62
C THR A 242 -18.18 7.13 -6.53
N LYS A 243 -19.07 6.64 -5.66
CA LYS A 243 -18.74 5.64 -4.63
C LYS A 243 -18.19 4.37 -5.26
N PHE A 244 -18.83 3.88 -6.32
CA PHE A 244 -18.37 2.71 -7.05
C PHE A 244 -16.95 2.89 -7.59
N LEU A 245 -16.66 4.02 -8.24
CA LEU A 245 -15.32 4.31 -8.78
C LEU A 245 -14.26 4.48 -7.66
N ILE A 246 -14.62 5.09 -6.54
CA ILE A 246 -13.73 5.17 -5.36
C ILE A 246 -13.36 3.77 -4.88
N ILE A 247 -14.35 2.87 -4.73
CA ILE A 247 -14.13 1.51 -4.27
C ILE A 247 -13.27 0.74 -5.29
N VAL A 248 -13.58 0.83 -6.58
CA VAL A 248 -12.80 0.16 -7.65
C VAL A 248 -11.34 0.63 -7.63
N SER A 249 -11.10 1.94 -7.63
CA SER A 249 -9.74 2.48 -7.59
C SER A 249 -8.99 2.01 -6.33
N THR A 250 -9.61 2.13 -5.16
CA THR A 250 -9.02 1.67 -3.90
C THR A 250 -8.71 0.18 -3.91
N CYS A 251 -9.64 -0.64 -4.43
CA CYS A 251 -9.45 -2.08 -4.53
C CYS A 251 -8.28 -2.45 -5.44
N ILE A 252 -8.15 -1.81 -6.61
CA ILE A 252 -7.00 -2.03 -7.52
C ILE A 252 -5.70 -1.70 -6.81
N LEU A 253 -5.62 -0.53 -6.17
CA LEU A 253 -4.41 -0.08 -5.49
C LEU A 253 -4.01 -1.03 -4.35
N ILE A 254 -4.97 -1.46 -3.51
CA ILE A 254 -4.70 -2.33 -2.37
C ILE A 254 -4.40 -3.76 -2.81
N ALA A 255 -5.22 -4.33 -3.71
CA ALA A 255 -5.10 -5.72 -4.12
C ALA A 255 -3.73 -5.99 -4.75
N VAL A 256 -3.28 -5.12 -5.65
CA VAL A 256 -1.98 -5.25 -6.31
C VAL A 256 -0.84 -5.05 -5.29
N CYS A 257 -0.90 -3.99 -4.48
CA CYS A 257 0.13 -3.78 -3.44
C CYS A 257 0.22 -5.00 -2.52
N THR A 258 -0.91 -5.47 -1.97
CA THR A 258 -0.90 -6.59 -1.01
C THR A 258 -0.45 -7.89 -1.64
N ALA A 259 -0.83 -8.18 -2.88
CA ALA A 259 -0.47 -9.42 -3.55
C ALA A 259 1.03 -9.56 -3.80
N PHE A 260 1.73 -8.46 -4.10
CA PHE A 260 3.14 -8.50 -4.46
C PHE A 260 4.09 -8.19 -3.29
N VAL A 261 3.70 -7.29 -2.38
CA VAL A 261 4.57 -6.89 -1.26
C VAL A 261 4.05 -7.32 0.11
N GLY A 262 2.91 -8.01 0.15
CA GLY A 262 2.23 -8.34 1.38
C GLY A 262 1.45 -7.15 1.97
N PRO A 263 0.76 -7.34 3.10
CA PRO A 263 0.02 -6.27 3.76
C PRO A 263 0.99 -5.26 4.39
N ILE A 264 0.80 -3.96 4.10
CA ILE A 264 1.56 -2.85 4.69
C ILE A 264 0.58 -1.88 5.33
N GLY A 265 0.44 -1.93 6.64
CA GLY A 265 -0.47 -1.08 7.41
C GLY A 265 0.04 0.35 7.63
N PHE A 266 -0.83 1.19 8.16
CA PHE A 266 -0.58 2.57 8.61
C PHE A 266 -0.25 3.61 7.54
N ILE A 267 0.32 3.28 6.39
CA ILE A 267 0.62 4.26 5.34
C ILE A 267 -0.67 4.95 4.87
N GLY A 268 -1.71 4.19 4.59
CA GLY A 268 -3.01 4.72 4.17
C GLY A 268 -3.76 5.50 5.25
N LEU A 269 -3.43 5.29 6.51
CA LEU A 269 -4.01 6.02 7.63
C LEU A 269 -3.23 7.30 7.94
N ALA A 270 -1.91 7.18 8.16
CA ALA A 270 -1.07 8.23 8.67
C ALA A 270 -0.76 9.31 7.62
N VAL A 271 -0.42 8.91 6.39
CA VAL A 271 0.02 9.86 5.36
C VAL A 271 -1.05 10.88 4.99
N PRO A 272 -2.33 10.51 4.71
CA PRO A 272 -3.36 11.50 4.42
C PRO A 272 -3.61 12.45 5.60
N HIS A 273 -3.41 11.98 6.82
CA HIS A 273 -3.55 12.82 8.01
C HIS A 273 -2.39 13.83 8.12
N ILE A 274 -1.15 13.38 7.92
CA ILE A 274 0.04 14.23 7.88
C ILE A 274 -0.12 15.31 6.81
N THR A 275 -0.52 14.95 5.59
CA THR A 275 -0.64 15.88 4.48
C THR A 275 -1.71 16.95 4.75
N ARG A 276 -2.85 16.60 5.34
CA ARG A 276 -3.88 17.58 5.73
C ARG A 276 -3.37 18.58 6.76
N ILE A 277 -2.54 18.14 7.71
CA ILE A 277 -1.94 19.03 8.72
C ILE A 277 -0.89 19.95 8.09
N LEU A 278 -0.01 19.40 7.26
CA LEU A 278 1.07 20.18 6.62
C LEU A 278 0.52 21.23 5.66
N TYR A 279 -0.46 20.86 4.85
CA TYR A 279 -1.01 21.75 3.82
C TYR A 279 -2.17 22.62 4.33
N LYS A 280 -2.74 22.32 5.49
CA LYS A 280 -3.91 23.03 6.06
C LYS A 280 -5.02 23.23 5.05
N THR A 281 -5.33 22.18 4.26
CA THR A 281 -6.35 22.21 3.20
C THR A 281 -7.13 20.90 3.16
N SER A 282 -8.38 20.98 2.72
CA SER A 282 -9.20 19.80 2.40
C SER A 282 -9.37 19.58 0.89
N ASN A 283 -8.73 20.41 0.05
CA ASN A 283 -8.85 20.31 -1.40
C ASN A 283 -8.12 19.05 -1.92
N HIS A 284 -8.86 18.11 -2.50
CA HIS A 284 -8.32 16.84 -2.97
C HIS A 284 -7.31 16.96 -4.10
N PHE A 285 -7.35 17.98 -4.94
CA PHE A 285 -6.30 18.21 -5.95
C PHE A 285 -4.93 18.47 -5.33
N VAL A 286 -4.89 19.27 -4.26
CA VAL A 286 -3.65 19.57 -3.54
C VAL A 286 -3.23 18.35 -2.73
N LEU A 287 -4.19 17.74 -2.05
CA LEU A 287 -3.93 16.55 -1.21
C LEU A 287 -3.51 15.33 -2.03
N PHE A 288 -3.99 15.17 -3.27
CA PHE A 288 -3.61 14.07 -4.14
C PHE A 288 -2.10 14.10 -4.42
N VAL A 289 -1.57 15.25 -4.87
CA VAL A 289 -0.13 15.40 -5.12
C VAL A 289 0.67 15.28 -3.82
N ALA A 290 0.19 15.88 -2.74
CA ALA A 290 0.81 15.79 -1.43
C ALA A 290 0.89 14.34 -0.93
N ASN A 291 -0.18 13.54 -1.09
CA ASN A 291 -0.21 12.13 -0.68
C ASN A 291 0.73 11.27 -1.54
N ILE A 292 0.80 11.50 -2.84
CA ILE A 292 1.76 10.82 -3.73
C ILE A 292 3.18 11.05 -3.21
N LEU A 293 3.60 12.30 -3.03
CA LEU A 293 4.97 12.62 -2.62
C LEU A 293 5.28 12.14 -1.19
N THR A 294 4.36 12.39 -0.25
CA THR A 294 4.58 12.01 1.16
C THR A 294 4.49 10.50 1.33
N GLY A 295 3.58 9.81 0.63
CA GLY A 295 3.43 8.36 0.70
C GLY A 295 4.68 7.63 0.20
N ALA A 296 5.22 8.06 -0.95
CA ALA A 296 6.49 7.55 -1.48
C ALA A 296 7.63 7.82 -0.48
N LEU A 297 7.76 9.06 0.01
CA LEU A 297 8.81 9.45 0.95
C LEU A 297 8.78 8.60 2.22
N VAL A 298 7.61 8.47 2.84
CA VAL A 298 7.45 7.71 4.10
C VAL A 298 7.81 6.24 3.90
N LEU A 299 7.36 5.60 2.81
CA LEU A 299 7.65 4.18 2.60
C LEU A 299 9.13 3.95 2.22
N VAL A 300 9.77 4.85 1.46
CA VAL A 300 11.21 4.80 1.18
C VAL A 300 12.01 4.96 2.48
N VAL A 301 11.63 5.88 3.36
CA VAL A 301 12.27 6.04 4.68
C VAL A 301 12.06 4.80 5.55
N CYS A 302 10.86 4.22 5.59
CA CYS A 302 10.61 2.95 6.29
C CYS A 302 11.49 1.82 5.75
N ASP A 303 11.65 1.72 4.44
CA ASP A 303 12.54 0.73 3.82
C ASP A 303 14.01 0.93 4.20
N MET A 304 14.48 2.17 4.30
CA MET A 304 15.83 2.46 4.82
C MET A 304 15.98 1.98 6.26
N ILE A 305 15.00 2.25 7.12
CA ILE A 305 15.00 1.81 8.52
C ILE A 305 15.01 0.27 8.61
N CYS A 306 14.32 -0.43 7.71
CA CYS A 306 14.33 -1.89 7.65
C CYS A 306 15.73 -2.48 7.45
N GLN A 307 16.65 -1.71 6.85
CA GLN A 307 18.02 -2.13 6.53
C GLN A 307 19.04 -1.74 7.62
N LEU A 308 18.66 -0.93 8.64
CA LEU A 308 19.58 -0.44 9.67
C LEU A 308 20.18 -1.52 10.59
N PRO A 309 19.52 -2.66 10.92
CA PRO A 309 20.11 -3.65 11.83
C PRO A 309 21.39 -4.33 11.31
N GLY A 310 21.79 -4.08 10.04
CA GLY A 310 23.05 -4.55 9.48
C GLY A 310 22.93 -5.83 8.65
N ASP A 311 24.07 -6.48 8.38
CA ASP A 311 24.22 -7.48 7.31
C ASP A 311 23.40 -8.77 7.48
N GLN A 312 22.97 -9.08 8.69
CA GLN A 312 22.34 -10.39 8.99
C GLN A 312 20.81 -10.35 9.08
N PHE A 313 20.20 -9.19 9.35
CA PHE A 313 18.76 -9.09 9.59
C PHE A 313 18.15 -7.89 8.86
N ILE A 314 17.07 -8.14 8.14
CA ILE A 314 16.23 -7.10 7.55
C ILE A 314 14.91 -7.09 8.32
N LEU A 315 14.52 -5.93 8.86
CA LEU A 315 13.25 -5.79 9.55
C LEU A 315 12.08 -5.87 8.56
N PRO A 316 10.96 -6.49 8.95
CA PRO A 316 9.77 -6.51 8.12
C PRO A 316 9.19 -5.10 7.94
N VAL A 317 8.81 -4.75 6.72
CA VAL A 317 8.31 -3.40 6.38
C VAL A 317 7.04 -3.07 7.17
N ASN A 318 6.10 -4.02 7.31
CA ASN A 318 4.88 -3.82 8.07
C ASN A 318 5.13 -3.55 9.57
N ALA A 319 6.14 -4.16 10.15
CA ALA A 319 6.51 -3.88 11.54
C ALA A 319 7.03 -2.45 11.69
N VAL A 320 7.92 -2.00 10.80
CA VAL A 320 8.48 -0.64 10.84
C VAL A 320 7.40 0.41 10.60
N THR A 321 6.53 0.22 9.60
CA THR A 321 5.42 1.15 9.34
C THR A 321 4.43 1.21 10.50
N SER A 322 4.20 0.10 11.19
CA SER A 322 3.31 0.02 12.36
C SER A 322 3.92 0.73 13.58
N ILE A 323 5.20 0.48 13.87
CA ILE A 323 5.91 1.12 14.99
C ILE A 323 5.96 2.65 14.82
N LEU A 324 6.15 3.13 13.60
CA LEU A 324 6.18 4.58 13.32
C LEU A 324 4.77 5.17 13.20
N GLY A 325 3.86 4.44 12.57
CA GLY A 325 2.52 4.94 12.25
C GLY A 325 1.59 5.00 13.46
N ALA A 326 1.56 3.96 14.30
CA ALA A 326 0.62 3.90 15.42
C ALA A 326 0.84 5.03 16.46
N PRO A 327 2.07 5.30 16.97
CA PRO A 327 2.30 6.41 17.91
C PRO A 327 1.97 7.77 17.29
N LEU A 328 2.29 7.96 16.00
CA LEU A 328 1.98 9.20 15.29
C LEU A 328 0.48 9.45 15.25
N VAL A 329 -0.30 8.44 14.89
CA VAL A 329 -1.77 8.55 14.81
C VAL A 329 -2.36 8.82 16.20
N ILE A 330 -1.90 8.13 17.24
CA ILE A 330 -2.33 8.37 18.62
C ILE A 330 -2.04 9.82 19.03
N TYR A 331 -0.82 10.29 18.80
CA TYR A 331 -0.43 11.68 19.10
C TYR A 331 -1.34 12.70 18.40
N LEU A 332 -1.61 12.49 17.11
CA LEU A 332 -2.44 13.39 16.32
C LEU A 332 -3.90 13.42 16.79
N LEU A 333 -4.43 12.29 17.25
CA LEU A 333 -5.78 12.20 17.83
C LEU A 333 -5.89 12.94 19.17
N LEU A 334 -4.91 12.76 20.05
CA LEU A 334 -4.89 13.43 21.35
C LEU A 334 -4.79 14.95 21.19
N LYS A 335 -3.98 15.42 20.23
CA LYS A 335 -3.83 16.85 19.96
C LYS A 335 -5.12 17.50 19.42
N ARG A 336 -5.93 16.75 18.68
CA ARG A 336 -7.21 17.25 18.14
C ARG A 336 -8.29 17.45 19.20
N LYS A 337 -8.25 16.68 20.32
CA LYS A 337 -9.16 16.85 21.46
C LYS A 337 -8.87 18.10 22.30
N GLY A 338 -7.70 18.74 22.15
CA GLY A 338 -7.33 19.96 22.86
C GLY A 338 -7.72 21.26 22.15
N ILE A 339 -8.44 21.19 21.01
CA ILE A 339 -8.88 22.35 20.20
C ILE A 339 -10.43 22.35 20.05
N ALA A 340 -11.14 21.49 20.76
CA ALA A 340 -12.61 21.47 20.83
C ALA A 340 -13.10 22.18 22.08
#